data_4e06b0d8e051a627f74f9addf71a12bb
#
_entry.id   4e06b0d8e051a627f74f9addf71a12bb
#
_cell.length_a   1.000
_cell.length_b   1.000
_cell.length_c   1.000
_cell.angle_alpha   90.00
_cell.angle_beta   90.00
_cell.angle_gamma   90.00
#
_symmetry.space_group_name_H-M   'P 1'
#
loop_
_entity.id
_entity.type
_entity.pdbx_description
1 polymer ?
#
loop_
_entity_poly.entity_id
_entity_poly.type
_entity_poly.pdbx_seq_one_letter_code
_entity_poly.pdbx_strand_id
1 'polypeptide(L)'
;GEPRHCLATNGTAAWQAEMTELLASSPFGKQAKVWPGKDLWALRSLLFTEPVDLLIGNSYGKYLERDTGTPLIRLMFPIFDRHHHHRFPLMGYQGGLRLLTTILDTIFDRLDRETMQTAVTDYSYDLTR
;
A
#
# COMPACT_ATOMS: atom_id res chain seq x y z
N GLY A 1 -0.39 0.74 12.06
CA GLY A 1 -1.16 1.35 10.98
C GLY A 1 -2.65 1.11 11.12
N GLU A 2 -3.42 1.98 10.54
CA GLU A 2 -4.88 1.87 10.52
C GLU A 2 -5.34 1.62 9.09
N PRO A 3 -6.12 0.55 8.82
CA PRO A 3 -6.73 0.35 7.52
C PRO A 3 -7.80 1.44 7.29
N ARG A 4 -7.79 2.06 6.12
CA ARG A 4 -8.79 3.06 5.73
C ARG A 4 -9.77 2.54 4.72
N HIS A 5 -9.28 1.85 3.69
CA HIS A 5 -10.09 1.30 2.62
C HIS A 5 -9.72 -0.16 2.38
N CYS A 6 -10.72 -1.04 2.43
CA CYS A 6 -10.61 -2.44 2.03
C CYS A 6 -11.50 -2.64 0.81
N LEU A 7 -10.90 -2.87 -0.35
CA LEU A 7 -11.59 -2.97 -1.62
C LEU A 7 -11.35 -4.33 -2.27
N ALA A 8 -12.42 -4.97 -2.72
CA ALA A 8 -12.35 -6.17 -3.53
C ALA A 8 -13.18 -6.01 -4.80
N THR A 9 -12.55 -6.15 -5.95
CA THR A 9 -13.20 -5.99 -7.26
C THR A 9 -14.27 -7.06 -7.51
N ASN A 10 -14.08 -8.25 -6.95
CA ASN A 10 -15.00 -9.38 -7.00
C ASN A 10 -15.69 -9.66 -5.65
N GLY A 11 -15.67 -8.70 -4.74
CA GLY A 11 -16.24 -8.86 -3.40
C GLY A 11 -17.76 -9.07 -3.43
N THR A 12 -18.22 -10.01 -2.63
CA THR A 12 -19.64 -10.31 -2.41
C THR A 12 -20.17 -9.65 -1.15
N ALA A 13 -21.49 -9.67 -0.95
CA ALA A 13 -22.09 -9.22 0.30
C ALA A 13 -21.61 -10.03 1.53
N ALA A 14 -21.37 -11.33 1.36
CA ALA A 14 -20.80 -12.19 2.41
C ALA A 14 -19.37 -11.74 2.77
N TRP A 15 -18.51 -11.50 1.78
CA TRP A 15 -17.18 -10.97 2.00
C TRP A 15 -17.21 -9.61 2.72
N GLN A 16 -18.13 -8.74 2.34
CA GLN A 16 -18.29 -7.44 3.00
C GLN A 16 -18.64 -7.60 4.48
N ALA A 17 -19.56 -8.50 4.80
CA ALA A 17 -19.98 -8.76 6.18
C ALA A 17 -18.83 -9.31 7.02
N GLU A 18 -18.11 -10.32 6.53
CA GLU A 18 -16.95 -10.92 7.21
C GLU A 18 -15.82 -9.90 7.41
N MET A 19 -15.50 -9.11 6.38
CA MET A 19 -14.46 -8.09 6.48
C MET A 19 -14.84 -6.98 7.45
N THR A 20 -16.09 -6.56 7.46
CA THR A 20 -16.60 -5.55 8.40
C THR A 20 -16.52 -6.06 9.83
N GLU A 21 -16.88 -7.31 10.08
CA GLU A 21 -16.77 -7.93 11.41
C GLU A 21 -15.31 -8.04 11.87
N LEU A 22 -14.42 -8.50 10.99
CA LEU A 22 -12.99 -8.59 11.27
C LEU A 22 -12.41 -7.22 11.65
N LEU A 23 -12.72 -6.18 10.89
CA LEU A 23 -12.24 -4.83 11.15
C LEU A 23 -12.82 -4.24 12.44
N ALA A 24 -14.09 -4.51 12.73
CA ALA A 24 -14.74 -4.09 13.98
C ALA A 24 -14.11 -4.75 15.21
N SER A 25 -13.64 -5.99 15.10
CA SER A 25 -12.95 -6.72 16.18
C SER A 25 -11.53 -6.17 16.46
N SER A 26 -10.94 -5.47 15.51
CA SER A 26 -9.60 -4.88 15.66
C SER A 26 -9.68 -3.49 16.34
N PRO A 27 -8.77 -3.17 17.26
CA PRO A 27 -8.71 -1.85 17.85
C PRO A 27 -8.37 -0.74 16.84
N PHE A 28 -7.77 -1.09 15.71
CA PHE A 28 -7.32 -0.16 14.67
C PHE A 28 -8.20 -0.13 13.41
N GLY A 29 -9.20 -1.00 13.32
CA GLY A 29 -10.04 -1.16 12.13
C GLY A 29 -11.39 -0.45 12.16
N LYS A 30 -11.73 0.23 13.24
CA LYS A 30 -13.07 0.79 13.45
C LYS A 30 -13.52 1.85 12.44
N GLN A 31 -12.57 2.55 11.84
CA GLN A 31 -12.85 3.60 10.85
C GLN A 31 -12.65 3.11 9.41
N ALA A 32 -12.32 1.84 9.22
CA ALA A 32 -12.11 1.28 7.90
C ALA A 32 -13.43 1.18 7.12
N LYS A 33 -13.37 1.53 5.83
CA LYS A 33 -14.48 1.39 4.90
C LYS A 33 -14.27 0.18 4.02
N VAL A 34 -15.31 -0.64 3.85
CA VAL A 34 -15.28 -1.87 3.04
C VAL A 34 -16.06 -1.65 1.76
N TRP A 35 -15.42 -1.92 0.62
CA TRP A 35 -15.93 -1.64 -0.73
C TRP A 35 -16.00 -2.92 -1.56
N PRO A 36 -17.11 -3.66 -1.54
CA PRO A 36 -17.29 -4.83 -2.39
C PRO A 36 -17.64 -4.42 -3.82
N GLY A 37 -17.09 -5.14 -4.80
CA GLY A 37 -17.45 -4.97 -6.21
C GLY A 37 -17.09 -3.61 -6.82
N LYS A 38 -16.12 -2.90 -6.25
CA LYS A 38 -15.60 -1.65 -6.79
C LYS A 38 -14.31 -1.90 -7.57
N ASP A 39 -14.10 -1.14 -8.62
CA ASP A 39 -12.89 -1.21 -9.45
C ASP A 39 -11.77 -0.30 -8.94
N LEU A 40 -10.60 -0.42 -9.57
CA LEU A 40 -9.44 0.42 -9.22
C LEU A 40 -9.64 1.89 -9.58
N TRP A 41 -10.53 2.21 -10.50
CA TRP A 41 -10.87 3.59 -10.83
C TRP A 41 -11.63 4.27 -9.68
N ALA A 42 -12.54 3.53 -9.05
CA ALA A 42 -13.21 4.00 -7.84
C ALA A 42 -12.21 4.19 -6.69
N LEU A 43 -11.26 3.25 -6.51
CA LEU A 43 -10.20 3.39 -5.52
C LEU A 43 -9.33 4.62 -5.79
N ARG A 44 -8.97 4.87 -7.06
CA ARG A 44 -8.21 6.06 -7.43
C ARG A 44 -8.92 7.35 -6.99
N SER A 45 -10.21 7.44 -7.24
CA SER A 45 -11.01 8.59 -6.81
C SER A 45 -11.04 8.76 -5.29
N LEU A 46 -11.15 7.65 -4.55
CA LEU A 46 -11.07 7.65 -3.09
C LEU A 46 -9.71 8.15 -2.58
N LEU A 47 -8.62 7.77 -3.20
CA LEU A 47 -7.28 8.20 -2.79
C LEU A 47 -7.04 9.70 -2.98
N PHE A 48 -7.73 10.35 -3.91
CA PHE A 48 -7.67 11.81 -4.06
C PHE A 48 -8.52 12.55 -3.03
N THR A 49 -9.61 11.98 -2.58
CA THR A 49 -10.51 12.58 -1.58
C THR A 49 -10.15 12.21 -0.14
N GLU A 50 -9.70 10.99 0.06
CA GLU A 50 -9.28 10.44 1.36
C GLU A 50 -7.91 9.77 1.20
N PRO A 51 -6.81 10.55 1.15
CA PRO A 51 -5.47 10.01 0.91
C PRO A 51 -5.02 9.05 2.01
N VAL A 52 -4.18 8.10 1.64
CA VAL A 52 -3.56 7.12 2.53
C VAL A 52 -2.04 7.17 2.40
N ASP A 53 -1.33 6.65 3.39
CA ASP A 53 0.13 6.64 3.40
C ASP A 53 0.73 5.47 2.62
N LEU A 54 -0.03 4.38 2.46
CA LEU A 54 0.44 3.15 1.88
C LEU A 54 -0.69 2.38 1.19
N LEU A 55 -0.38 1.77 0.06
CA LEU A 55 -1.24 0.81 -0.65
C LEU A 55 -0.68 -0.60 -0.52
N ILE A 56 -1.54 -1.57 -0.29
CA ILE A 56 -1.20 -3.00 -0.33
C ILE A 56 -2.12 -3.67 -1.35
N GLY A 57 -1.55 -4.29 -2.35
CA GLY A 57 -2.35 -4.89 -3.41
C GLY A 57 -1.53 -5.70 -4.41
N ASN A 58 -1.98 -5.71 -5.65
CA ASN A 58 -1.31 -6.37 -6.77
C ASN A 58 -0.62 -5.36 -7.70
N SER A 59 0.00 -5.87 -8.76
CA SER A 59 0.74 -5.03 -9.71
C SER A 59 -0.10 -3.99 -10.46
N TYR A 60 -1.40 -4.16 -10.55
CA TYR A 60 -2.27 -3.12 -11.14
C TYR A 60 -2.32 -1.85 -10.29
N GLY A 61 -2.03 -1.95 -8.99
CA GLY A 61 -1.92 -0.79 -8.11
C GLY A 61 -0.81 0.20 -8.49
N LYS A 62 0.14 -0.18 -9.36
CA LYS A 62 1.20 0.72 -9.85
C LYS A 62 0.68 1.98 -10.53
N TYR A 63 -0.51 1.90 -11.15
CA TYR A 63 -1.13 3.06 -11.76
C TYR A 63 -1.66 4.04 -10.72
N LEU A 64 -2.16 3.53 -9.61
CA LEU A 64 -2.57 4.32 -8.45
C LEU A 64 -1.36 4.99 -7.79
N GLU A 65 -0.27 4.23 -7.58
CA GLU A 65 0.99 4.75 -7.06
C GLU A 65 1.53 5.89 -7.92
N ARG A 66 1.55 5.71 -9.24
CA ARG A 66 2.00 6.74 -10.17
C ARG A 66 1.16 8.01 -10.11
N ASP A 67 -0.16 7.86 -10.05
CA ASP A 67 -1.10 8.98 -10.13
C ASP A 67 -1.25 9.73 -8.81
N THR A 68 -1.09 9.07 -7.68
CA THR A 68 -1.30 9.65 -6.33
C THR A 68 0.00 9.89 -5.56
N GLY A 69 1.11 9.29 -5.98
CA GLY A 69 2.36 9.30 -5.23
C GLY A 69 2.37 8.40 -3.99
N THR A 70 1.30 7.64 -3.75
CA THR A 70 1.20 6.74 -2.60
C THR A 70 1.95 5.43 -2.89
N PRO A 71 2.94 5.04 -2.08
CA PRO A 71 3.73 3.84 -2.34
C PRO A 71 2.89 2.56 -2.29
N LEU A 72 3.21 1.61 -3.16
CA LEU A 72 2.51 0.33 -3.28
C LEU A 72 3.39 -0.83 -2.83
N ILE A 73 2.87 -1.64 -1.92
CA ILE A 73 3.39 -2.97 -1.60
C ILE A 73 2.63 -4.02 -2.39
N ARG A 74 3.35 -4.82 -3.17
CA ARG A 74 2.80 -5.93 -3.95
C ARG A 74 2.79 -7.18 -3.09
N LEU A 75 1.63 -7.53 -2.59
CA LEU A 75 1.40 -8.71 -1.77
C LEU A 75 0.55 -9.76 -2.50
N MET A 76 -0.44 -9.30 -3.25
CA MET A 76 -1.45 -10.15 -3.89
C MET A 76 -1.18 -10.34 -5.38
N PHE A 77 -1.55 -11.50 -5.91
CA PHE A 77 -1.47 -11.76 -7.35
C PHE A 77 -2.61 -11.06 -8.12
N PRO A 78 -2.41 -10.70 -9.40
CA PRO A 78 -1.20 -10.93 -10.20
C PRO A 78 -0.06 -9.96 -9.89
N ILE A 79 1.18 -10.49 -9.88
CA ILE A 79 2.41 -9.72 -9.79
C ILE A 79 3.23 -10.00 -11.05
N PHE A 80 3.30 -9.02 -11.95
CA PHE A 80 3.93 -9.15 -13.26
C PHE A 80 5.07 -8.16 -13.49
N ASP A 81 5.29 -7.24 -12.59
CA ASP A 81 6.29 -6.19 -12.67
C ASP A 81 7.38 -6.29 -11.60
N ARG A 82 7.53 -7.47 -11.00
CA ARG A 82 8.58 -7.80 -10.03
C ARG A 82 9.20 -9.14 -10.34
N HIS A 83 10.53 -9.17 -10.26
CA HIS A 83 11.31 -10.38 -10.55
C HIS A 83 11.41 -11.26 -9.31
N HIS A 84 11.32 -12.59 -9.51
CA HIS A 84 11.45 -13.61 -8.46
C HIS A 84 10.56 -13.44 -7.22
N HIS A 85 9.43 -12.77 -7.35
CA HIS A 85 8.51 -12.57 -6.22
C HIS A 85 8.04 -13.90 -5.59
N HIS A 86 7.88 -14.95 -6.41
CA HIS A 86 7.47 -16.28 -5.97
C HIS A 86 8.49 -16.99 -5.05
N ARG A 87 9.73 -16.55 -4.99
CA ARG A 87 10.77 -17.11 -4.11
C ARG A 87 10.64 -16.68 -2.65
N PHE A 88 9.79 -15.75 -2.38
CA PHE A 88 9.64 -15.19 -1.05
C PHE A 88 8.35 -15.67 -0.38
N PRO A 89 8.38 -15.93 0.93
CA PRO A 89 7.17 -16.34 1.65
C PRO A 89 6.13 -15.22 1.64
N LEU A 90 4.88 -15.60 1.37
CA LEU A 90 3.72 -14.68 1.42
C LEU A 90 2.78 -15.02 2.58
N MET A 91 2.81 -16.25 3.05
CA MET A 91 1.89 -16.79 4.04
C MET A 91 2.62 -17.23 5.30
N GLY A 92 1.87 -17.44 6.39
CA GLY A 92 2.39 -17.90 7.66
C GLY A 92 3.26 -16.84 8.38
N TYR A 93 4.00 -17.27 9.37
CA TYR A 93 4.85 -16.38 10.19
C TYR A 93 5.95 -15.70 9.37
N GLN A 94 6.58 -16.43 8.47
CA GLN A 94 7.63 -15.86 7.60
C GLN A 94 7.06 -14.83 6.62
N GLY A 95 5.88 -15.10 6.07
CA GLY A 95 5.17 -14.13 5.22
C GLY A 95 4.76 -12.87 5.98
N GLY A 96 4.27 -13.03 7.20
CA GLY A 96 3.93 -11.92 8.08
C GLY A 96 5.14 -11.07 8.46
N LEU A 97 6.26 -11.71 8.83
CA LEU A 97 7.51 -11.01 9.14
C LEU A 97 8.03 -10.24 7.93
N ARG A 98 7.99 -10.85 6.75
CA ARG A 98 8.37 -10.19 5.52
C ARG A 98 7.48 -8.99 5.20
N LEU A 99 6.16 -9.14 5.34
CA LEU A 99 5.23 -8.03 5.11
C LEU A 99 5.54 -6.87 6.05
N LEU A 100 5.76 -7.13 7.32
CA LEU A 100 6.12 -6.10 8.29
C LEU A 100 7.42 -5.39 7.90
N THR A 101 8.46 -6.13 7.54
CA THR A 101 9.73 -5.55 7.08
C THR A 101 9.52 -4.69 5.83
N THR A 102 8.77 -5.18 4.86
CA THR A 102 8.47 -4.43 3.63
C THR A 102 7.70 -3.14 3.91
N ILE A 103 6.76 -3.16 4.84
CA ILE A 103 6.02 -1.95 5.25
C ILE A 103 6.99 -0.92 5.86
N LEU A 104 7.85 -1.35 6.78
CA LEU A 104 8.81 -0.45 7.43
C LEU A 104 9.81 0.13 6.43
N ASP A 105 10.39 -0.69 5.57
CA ASP A 105 11.33 -0.24 4.54
C ASP A 105 10.67 0.77 3.59
N THR A 106 9.43 0.52 3.18
CA THR A 106 8.68 1.44 2.31
C THR A 106 8.45 2.80 2.98
N ILE A 107 8.14 2.80 4.27
CA ILE A 107 7.95 4.03 5.04
C ILE A 107 9.29 4.78 5.18
N PHE A 108 10.38 4.10 5.49
CA PHE A 108 11.70 4.72 5.59
C PHE A 108 12.18 5.29 4.27
N ASP A 109 12.01 4.56 3.16
CA ASP A 109 12.35 5.05 1.81
C ASP A 109 11.58 6.33 1.46
N ARG A 110 10.32 6.41 1.86
CA ARG A 110 9.52 7.63 1.66
C ARG A 110 10.04 8.79 2.47
N LEU A 111 10.33 8.58 3.75
CA LEU A 111 10.88 9.61 4.63
C LEU A 111 12.22 10.12 4.12
N ASP A 112 13.10 9.23 3.67
CA ASP A 112 14.39 9.58 3.11
C ASP A 112 14.25 10.44 1.86
N ARG A 113 13.35 10.09 0.94
CA ARG A 113 13.09 10.90 -0.25
C ARG A 113 12.56 12.29 0.08
N GLU A 114 11.63 12.39 1.02
CA GLU A 114 11.07 13.67 1.46
C GLU A 114 12.15 14.54 2.13
N THR A 115 13.04 13.95 2.91
CA THR A 115 14.15 14.66 3.56
C THR A 115 15.21 15.10 2.56
N MET A 116 15.54 14.27 1.57
CA MET A 116 16.49 14.63 0.51
C MET A 116 16.04 15.82 -0.33
N GLN A 117 14.76 15.93 -0.60
CA GLN A 117 14.23 17.06 -1.38
C GLN A 117 14.38 18.41 -0.67
N THR A 118 14.43 18.42 0.65
CA THR A 118 14.65 19.63 1.44
C THR A 118 16.13 19.97 1.67
N ALA A 119 17.04 19.00 1.57
CA ALA A 119 18.46 19.15 1.88
C ALA A 119 19.34 19.48 0.66
N VAL A 120 18.87 19.25 -0.55
CA VAL A 120 19.69 19.35 -1.77
C VAL A 120 20.11 20.79 -2.16
N THR A 121 19.48 21.80 -1.61
CA THR A 121 19.84 23.20 -1.91
C THR A 121 21.10 23.70 -1.22
N ASP A 122 21.52 23.05 -0.10
CA ASP A 122 22.62 23.59 0.71
C ASP A 122 23.95 22.80 0.60
N TYR A 123 23.95 21.61 -0.01
CA TYR A 123 25.14 20.74 -0.07
C TYR A 123 25.52 20.26 -1.46
N SER A 124 25.38 21.10 -2.47
CA SER A 124 25.96 20.77 -3.77
C SER A 124 27.47 20.78 -3.68
N TYR A 125 28.08 19.62 -3.54
CA TYR A 125 29.52 19.47 -3.71
C TYR A 125 29.86 19.70 -5.18
N ASP A 126 30.40 20.85 -5.49
CA ASP A 126 30.92 21.11 -6.82
C ASP A 126 32.27 20.39 -6.97
N LEU A 127 32.20 19.14 -7.45
CA LEU A 127 33.36 18.30 -7.73
C LEU A 127 34.15 18.73 -8.97
N THR A 128 33.73 19.79 -9.63
CA THR A 128 34.37 20.28 -10.87
C THR A 128 35.34 21.44 -10.66
N ARG A 129 35.58 21.80 -9.43
CA ARG A 129 36.60 22.79 -9.07
C ARG A 129 37.98 22.20 -8.91
#